data_2b16f0c513c609a9fec6ddc8e4fe7ab1
#
_entry.id   2b16f0c513c609a9fec6ddc8e4fe7ab1
#
_cell.length_a   1.000
_cell.length_b   1.000
_cell.length_c   1.000
_cell.angle_alpha   90.00
_cell.angle_beta   90.00
_cell.angle_gamma   90.00
#
_symmetry.space_group_name_H-M   'P 1'
#
loop_
_entity.id
_entity.type
_entity.pdbx_description
1 polymer ?
#
loop_
_entity_poly.entity_id
_entity_poly.type
_entity_poly.pdbx_seq_one_letter_code
_entity_poly.pdbx_strand_id
1 'polypeptide(L)'
;MTDNHVATNTLPRLSTVNNLPSQFPLAKLTTAAIHGQIFKAQDRFDSKGRKIAGNGLAASGAIIRRGRKVLIDVDRYGAWLAGSDAGI
;
A
#
# COMPACT_ATOMS: atom_id res chain seq x y z
N MET A 1 20.45 24.18 -8.18
CA MET A 1 20.05 23.77 -8.20
C MET A 1 19.45 23.26 -7.97
N THR A 2 19.36 23.11 -7.84
CA THR A 2 18.91 22.69 -7.70
C THR A 2 18.09 22.13 -7.97
N ASP A 3 17.73 22.08 -8.30
CA ASP A 3 16.91 21.50 -8.87
C ASP A 3 16.88 20.20 -8.84
N ASN A 4 17.69 19.66 -8.71
CA ASN A 4 17.78 18.36 -8.68
C ASN A 4 16.92 17.69 -7.79
N HIS A 5 16.60 18.16 -6.76
CA HIS A 5 15.74 17.44 -5.94
C HIS A 5 14.39 17.26 -6.54
N VAL A 6 14.12 17.98 -7.53
CA VAL A 6 12.94 17.72 -8.29
C VAL A 6 12.98 16.31 -8.82
N ALA A 7 14.12 15.94 -9.41
CA ALA A 7 14.24 14.60 -9.92
C ALA A 7 14.08 13.59 -8.83
N THR A 8 14.61 13.87 -7.67
CA THR A 8 14.46 12.96 -6.56
C THR A 8 13.03 12.76 -6.21
N ASN A 9 12.26 13.83 -6.28
CA ASN A 9 10.87 13.75 -5.86
C ASN A 9 10.00 13.00 -6.84
N THR A 10 10.49 12.76 -8.04
CA THR A 10 9.68 12.06 -9.02
C THR A 10 9.79 10.56 -8.89
N LEU A 11 10.74 10.06 -8.11
CA LEU A 11 10.93 8.63 -7.97
C LEU A 11 10.19 8.12 -6.75
N PRO A 12 9.36 7.11 -6.93
CA PRO A 12 8.67 6.56 -5.77
C PRO A 12 9.63 5.79 -4.87
N ARG A 13 9.31 5.73 -3.61
CA ARG A 13 10.04 4.90 -2.67
C ARG A 13 9.32 3.57 -2.60
N LEU A 14 9.98 2.52 -3.04
CA LEU A 14 9.38 1.21 -3.12
C LEU A 14 10.00 0.28 -2.08
N SER A 15 9.17 -0.57 -1.52
CA SER A 15 9.59 -1.52 -0.51
C SER A 15 8.99 -2.88 -0.81
N THR A 16 9.68 -3.92 -0.42
CA THR A 16 9.05 -5.23 -0.39
C THR A 16 8.10 -5.29 0.79
N VAL A 17 7.19 -6.26 0.76
CA VAL A 17 6.27 -6.45 1.89
C VAL A 17 7.05 -6.74 3.17
N ASN A 18 8.12 -7.53 3.07
CA ASN A 18 8.87 -7.89 4.26
C ASN A 18 9.59 -6.71 4.89
N ASN A 19 9.98 -5.73 4.09
CA ASN A 19 10.69 -4.57 4.62
C ASN A 19 9.76 -3.43 5.00
N LEU A 20 8.52 -3.51 4.60
CA LEU A 20 7.59 -2.41 4.83
C LEU A 20 7.40 -2.08 6.31
N PRO A 21 7.33 -3.06 7.22
CA PRO A 21 7.16 -2.72 8.63
C PRO A 21 8.24 -1.80 9.18
N SER A 22 9.47 -1.91 8.68
CA SER A 22 10.55 -1.07 9.17
C SER A 22 10.38 0.39 8.77
N GLN A 23 9.54 0.67 7.79
CA GLN A 23 9.28 2.04 7.37
C GLN A 23 8.28 2.74 8.30
N PHE A 24 7.59 1.98 9.12
CA PHE A 24 6.56 2.51 10.02
C PHE A 24 6.71 1.87 11.40
N PRO A 25 7.86 2.09 12.05
CA PRO A 25 8.14 1.35 13.29
C PRO A 25 7.15 1.61 14.40
N LEU A 26 6.58 2.80 14.44
CA LEU A 26 5.65 3.12 15.52
C LEU A 26 4.26 2.51 15.28
N ALA A 27 3.99 2.09 14.06
CA ALA A 27 2.69 1.50 13.75
C ALA A 27 2.62 0.03 14.13
N LYS A 28 3.77 -0.59 14.41
CA LYS A 28 3.83 -1.98 14.83
C LYS A 28 3.21 -2.92 13.82
N LEU A 29 3.45 -2.64 12.55
CA LEU A 29 2.93 -3.48 11.49
C LEU A 29 3.66 -4.80 11.45
N THR A 30 2.95 -5.85 11.06
CA THR A 30 3.56 -7.14 10.83
C THR A 30 3.40 -7.51 9.36
N THR A 31 4.26 -8.39 8.87
CA THR A 31 4.16 -8.87 7.51
C THR A 31 2.80 -9.53 7.27
N ALA A 32 2.34 -10.28 8.25
CA ALA A 32 1.05 -10.96 8.12
C ALA A 32 -0.09 -9.94 7.98
N ALA A 33 -0.04 -8.87 8.74
CA ALA A 33 -1.07 -7.84 8.65
C ALA A 33 -1.05 -7.19 7.27
N ILE A 34 0.14 -6.93 6.74
CA ILE A 34 0.27 -6.31 5.43
C ILE A 34 -0.26 -7.24 4.34
N HIS A 35 0.06 -8.53 4.41
CA HIS A 35 -0.48 -9.49 3.46
C HIS A 35 -2.00 -9.51 3.51
N GLY A 36 -2.57 -9.43 4.71
CA GLY A 36 -4.01 -9.36 4.84
C GLY A 36 -4.60 -8.13 4.19
N GLN A 37 -3.92 -6.99 4.34
CA GLN A 37 -4.37 -5.76 3.71
C GLN A 37 -4.34 -5.87 2.19
N ILE A 38 -3.28 -6.48 1.66
CA ILE A 38 -3.15 -6.67 0.22
C ILE A 38 -4.23 -7.62 -0.29
N PHE A 39 -4.49 -8.69 0.45
CA PHE A 39 -5.51 -9.64 0.06
C PHE A 39 -6.88 -8.97 -0.05
N LYS A 40 -7.16 -8.02 0.85
CA LYS A 40 -8.45 -7.34 0.90
C LYS A 40 -8.47 -6.06 0.09
N ALA A 41 -7.43 -5.80 -0.69
CA ALA A 41 -7.29 -4.51 -1.36
C ALA A 41 -8.30 -4.32 -2.47
N GLN A 42 -8.73 -5.39 -3.11
CA GLN A 42 -9.64 -5.30 -4.24
C GLN A 42 -11.01 -5.82 -3.88
N ASP A 43 -12.00 -5.40 -4.65
CA ASP A 43 -13.35 -5.92 -4.47
C ASP A 43 -13.36 -7.40 -4.75
N ARG A 44 -14.20 -8.10 -4.05
CA ARG A 44 -14.35 -9.55 -4.24
C ARG A 44 -15.80 -9.93 -3.96
N PHE A 45 -16.11 -11.19 -4.18
CA PHE A 45 -17.46 -11.67 -3.97
C PHE A 45 -17.44 -12.82 -2.96
N ASP A 46 -18.43 -12.87 -2.09
CA ASP A 46 -18.53 -13.95 -1.13
C ASP A 46 -19.20 -15.17 -1.80
N SER A 47 -19.38 -16.21 -1.03
CA SER A 47 -19.92 -17.46 -1.58
C SER A 47 -21.35 -17.31 -2.07
N LYS A 48 -22.03 -16.27 -1.67
CA LYS A 48 -23.40 -16.01 -2.09
C LYS A 48 -23.47 -15.00 -3.22
N GLY A 49 -22.32 -14.63 -3.77
CA GLY A 49 -22.25 -13.69 -4.87
C GLY A 49 -22.37 -12.24 -4.48
N ARG A 50 -22.37 -11.93 -3.19
CA ARG A 50 -22.46 -10.55 -2.77
C ARG A 50 -21.09 -9.90 -2.83
N LYS A 51 -21.07 -8.66 -3.28
CA LYS A 51 -19.83 -7.93 -3.43
C LYS A 51 -19.32 -7.48 -2.06
N ILE A 52 -18.03 -7.72 -1.84
CA ILE A 52 -17.34 -7.22 -0.67
C ILE A 52 -16.35 -6.18 -1.16
N ALA A 53 -16.54 -4.94 -0.75
CA ALA A 53 -15.71 -3.85 -1.22
C ALA A 53 -14.28 -3.99 -0.70
N GLY A 54 -13.33 -3.59 -1.51
CA GLY A 54 -11.95 -3.56 -1.10
C GLY A 54 -11.70 -2.48 -0.08
N ASN A 55 -10.51 -2.53 0.51
CA ASN A 55 -10.15 -1.58 1.57
C ASN A 55 -9.55 -0.28 1.04
N GLY A 56 -9.51 -0.10 -0.28
CA GLY A 56 -8.99 1.13 -0.87
C GLY A 56 -7.50 1.10 -1.17
N LEU A 57 -6.79 0.09 -0.72
CA LEU A 57 -5.34 0.06 -0.91
C LEU A 57 -4.97 -0.08 -2.38
N ALA A 58 -5.70 -0.91 -3.12
CA ALA A 58 -5.42 -1.06 -4.55
C ALA A 58 -5.69 0.25 -5.28
N ALA A 59 -6.77 0.92 -4.94
CA ALA A 59 -7.12 2.18 -5.58
C ALA A 59 -6.13 3.29 -5.25
N SER A 60 -5.42 3.18 -4.14
CA SER A 60 -4.45 4.19 -3.74
C SER A 60 -3.22 4.19 -4.65
N GLY A 61 -3.02 3.12 -5.39
CA GLY A 61 -1.82 3.00 -6.22
C GLY A 61 -0.59 2.53 -5.46
N ALA A 62 -0.76 2.10 -4.23
CA ALA A 62 0.38 1.69 -3.41
C ALA A 62 0.94 0.32 -3.79
N ILE A 63 0.12 -0.53 -4.37
CA ILE A 63 0.55 -1.88 -4.72
C ILE A 63 1.06 -1.89 -6.15
N ILE A 64 2.31 -2.26 -6.33
CA ILE A 64 2.95 -2.30 -7.64
C ILE A 64 3.39 -3.72 -7.89
N ARG A 65 2.93 -4.30 -8.98
CA ARG A 65 3.28 -5.67 -9.33
C ARG A 65 4.25 -5.66 -10.50
N ARG A 66 5.33 -6.40 -10.34
CA ARG A 66 6.33 -6.54 -11.40
C ARG A 66 6.65 -8.02 -11.50
N GLY A 67 6.06 -8.67 -12.49
CA GLY A 67 6.18 -10.11 -12.59
C GLY A 67 5.56 -10.75 -11.37
N ARG A 68 6.33 -11.54 -10.68
CA ARG A 68 5.86 -12.19 -9.45
C ARG A 68 6.13 -11.36 -8.20
N LYS A 69 6.81 -10.23 -8.38
CA LYS A 69 7.19 -9.43 -7.24
C LYS A 69 6.10 -8.43 -6.92
N VAL A 70 5.82 -8.27 -5.64
CA VAL A 70 4.89 -7.25 -5.17
C VAL A 70 5.71 -6.23 -4.42
N LEU A 71 5.63 -4.99 -4.87
CA LEU A 71 6.31 -3.87 -4.23
C LEU A 71 5.27 -2.89 -3.73
N ILE A 72 5.63 -2.17 -2.70
CA ILE A 72 4.73 -1.20 -2.10
C ILE A 72 5.35 0.18 -2.22
N ASP A 73 4.57 1.11 -2.76
CA ASP A 73 4.97 2.51 -2.76
C ASP A 73 4.79 3.02 -1.34
N VAL A 74 5.90 3.29 -0.67
CA VAL A 74 5.89 3.60 0.76
C VAL A 74 5.06 4.83 1.06
N ASP A 75 5.19 5.85 0.22
CA ASP A 75 4.48 7.10 0.47
C ASP A 75 2.98 6.95 0.28
N ARG A 76 2.57 6.24 -0.75
CA ARG A 76 1.15 6.03 -0.98
C ARG A 76 0.55 5.10 0.07
N TYR A 77 1.32 4.10 0.47
CA TYR A 77 0.87 3.21 1.53
C TYR A 77 0.69 3.99 2.84
N GLY A 78 1.65 4.83 3.16
CA GLY A 78 1.57 5.63 4.37
C GLY A 78 0.38 6.58 4.35
N ALA A 79 0.13 7.19 3.21
CA ALA A 79 -1.02 8.07 3.07
C ALA A 79 -2.33 7.29 3.23
N TRP A 80 -2.40 6.11 2.63
CA TRP A 80 -3.57 5.26 2.78
C TRP A 80 -3.76 4.85 4.23
N LEU A 81 -2.66 4.43 4.87
CA LEU A 81 -2.71 3.96 6.24
C LEU A 81 -3.21 5.05 7.19
N ALA A 82 -2.72 6.26 6.99
CA ALA A 82 -3.09 7.38 7.85
C ALA A 82 -4.44 7.95 7.50
N GLY A 83 -4.78 7.93 6.24
CA GLY A 83 -5.97 8.62 5.77
C GLY A 83 -7.12 7.74 5.40
N SER A 84 -6.95 6.44 5.53
CA SER A 84 -8.01 5.56 5.11
C SER A 84 -9.28 5.82 5.87
N ASP A 85 -9.11 6.30 7.06
CA ASP A 85 -10.25 6.58 7.81
C ASP A 85 -10.62 7.99 7.69
N ALA A 86 -9.79 8.75 7.12
CA ALA A 86 -10.09 10.13 6.98
C ALA A 86 -11.30 10.31 6.11
N GLY A 87 -11.51 9.40 5.27
CA GLY A 87 -12.70 9.49 4.47
C GLY A 87 -13.95 9.38 5.27
N ILE A 88 -13.79 9.08 6.47
CA ILE A 88 -14.85 8.88 7.33
C ILE A 88 -15.56 10.08 7.80
#